data_63b10b723c409587c1df34aaf74f1328
#
_entry.id   63b10b723c409587c1df34aaf74f1328
#
_cell.length_a   1.000
_cell.length_b   1.000
_cell.length_c   1.000
_cell.angle_alpha   90.00
_cell.angle_beta   90.00
_cell.angle_gamma   90.00
#
_symmetry.space_group_name_H-M   'P 1'
#
loop_
_entity.id
_entity.type
_entity.pdbx_description
1 polymer ?
#
loop_
_entity_poly.entity_id
_entity_poly.type
_entity_poly.pdbx_seq_one_letter_code
_entity_poly.pdbx_strand_id
1 'polypeptide(L)'
;HAITSYNLPKHSHIALLSKNCAHWVLADLAIMISGFISIPIYPTLNSASINQILIHSESKLIIVGKLDDYENQKGGIPDIPRISVALYGQSDGQLWEDVVKEAQSLDYDHKQQANDLHTIIYTSGTTGVPKGVMHSSGNLMVSARTLTKLFNLPSNLKLFSYLPLAHVAERVMINAGVVLGGTISFTESLETFSKDLEQTQPHLFF
;
A
#
# COMPACT_ATOMS: atom_id res chain seq x y z
N HIS A 1 3.64 3.29 -15.52
CA HIS A 1 2.96 3.86 -16.71
C HIS A 1 1.44 3.87 -16.53
N ALA A 2 0.84 2.78 -16.08
CA ALA A 2 -0.61 2.69 -15.89
C ALA A 2 -1.20 3.84 -15.05
N ILE A 3 -0.57 4.23 -13.94
CA ILE A 3 -1.04 5.34 -13.11
C ILE A 3 -0.79 6.70 -13.80
N THR A 4 0.30 6.84 -14.55
CA THR A 4 0.62 8.09 -15.24
C THR A 4 -0.32 8.40 -16.41
N SER A 5 -1.01 7.38 -16.98
CA SER A 5 -2.01 7.59 -18.05
C SER A 5 -3.22 8.42 -17.60
N TYR A 6 -3.45 8.54 -16.31
CA TYR A 6 -4.51 9.43 -15.77
C TYR A 6 -4.17 10.91 -15.83
N ASN A 7 -2.95 11.28 -16.27
CA ASN A 7 -2.49 12.66 -16.40
C ASN A 7 -2.67 13.50 -15.12
N LEU A 8 -2.52 12.87 -13.97
CA LEU A 8 -2.63 13.56 -12.69
C LEU A 8 -1.46 14.52 -12.46
N PRO A 9 -1.67 15.66 -11.80
CA PRO A 9 -0.58 16.54 -11.39
C PRO A 9 0.49 15.79 -10.58
N LYS A 10 1.75 16.22 -10.70
CA LYS A 10 2.84 15.68 -9.86
C LYS A 10 2.47 15.76 -8.38
N HIS A 11 2.89 14.79 -7.60
CA HIS A 11 2.60 14.67 -6.16
C HIS A 11 1.11 14.52 -5.82
N SER A 12 0.25 14.18 -6.79
CA SER A 12 -1.13 13.81 -6.48
C SER A 12 -1.19 12.67 -5.49
N HIS A 13 -2.18 12.69 -4.63
CA HIS A 13 -2.43 11.64 -3.66
C HIS A 13 -3.23 10.51 -4.30
N ILE A 14 -2.77 9.28 -4.12
CA ILE A 14 -3.42 8.07 -4.64
C ILE A 14 -3.72 7.15 -3.47
N ALA A 15 -4.99 6.84 -3.28
CA ALA A 15 -5.44 5.99 -2.19
C ALA A 15 -5.25 4.51 -2.49
N LEU A 16 -4.93 3.73 -1.45
CA LEU A 16 -4.83 2.27 -1.47
C LEU A 16 -5.78 1.68 -0.43
N LEU A 17 -6.84 1.03 -0.89
CA LEU A 17 -7.81 0.35 -0.03
C LEU A 17 -7.74 -1.15 -0.28
N SER A 18 -7.02 -1.88 0.57
CA SER A 18 -6.85 -3.33 0.45
C SER A 18 -6.26 -3.94 1.72
N LYS A 19 -6.59 -5.19 1.99
CA LYS A 19 -5.83 -6.09 2.87
C LYS A 19 -4.45 -6.37 2.28
N ASN A 20 -3.56 -6.95 3.09
CA ASN A 20 -2.22 -7.33 2.67
C ASN A 20 -2.26 -8.32 1.51
N CYS A 21 -1.58 -7.98 0.44
CA CYS A 21 -1.42 -8.84 -0.75
C CYS A 21 -0.29 -8.29 -1.62
N ALA A 22 0.17 -9.07 -2.58
CA ALA A 22 1.22 -8.66 -3.50
C ALA A 22 0.83 -7.39 -4.29
N HIS A 23 -0.42 -7.29 -4.74
CA HIS A 23 -0.91 -6.12 -5.48
C HIS A 23 -0.85 -4.84 -4.67
N TRP A 24 -1.06 -4.92 -3.34
CA TRP A 24 -0.89 -3.76 -2.47
C TRP A 24 0.54 -3.21 -2.54
N VAL A 25 1.53 -4.09 -2.39
CA VAL A 25 2.95 -3.70 -2.42
C VAL A 25 3.35 -3.18 -3.80
N LEU A 26 2.92 -3.86 -4.87
CA LEU A 26 3.17 -3.42 -6.24
C LEU A 26 2.56 -2.05 -6.53
N ALA A 27 1.33 -1.81 -6.05
CA ALA A 27 0.66 -0.52 -6.20
C ALA A 27 1.39 0.61 -5.45
N ASP A 28 1.78 0.37 -4.20
CA ASP A 28 2.52 1.36 -3.39
C ASP A 28 3.87 1.74 -4.05
N LEU A 29 4.61 0.73 -4.51
CA LEU A 29 5.86 0.95 -5.26
C LEU A 29 5.61 1.70 -6.58
N ALA A 30 4.56 1.35 -7.32
CA ALA A 30 4.21 2.02 -8.57
C ALA A 30 3.83 3.49 -8.34
N ILE A 31 3.07 3.80 -7.28
CA ILE A 31 2.73 5.17 -6.87
C ILE A 31 4.01 5.96 -6.59
N MET A 32 4.89 5.42 -5.77
CA MET A 32 6.17 6.05 -5.43
C MET A 32 7.02 6.30 -6.66
N ILE A 33 7.24 5.26 -7.47
CA ILE A 33 8.06 5.33 -8.69
C ILE A 33 7.51 6.38 -9.66
N SER A 34 6.20 6.53 -9.76
CA SER A 34 5.56 7.53 -10.63
C SER A 34 5.58 8.96 -10.06
N GLY A 35 6.18 9.19 -8.89
CA GLY A 35 6.27 10.51 -8.26
C GLY A 35 4.98 10.98 -7.60
N PHE A 36 4.09 10.06 -7.26
CA PHE A 36 2.85 10.29 -6.53
C PHE A 36 3.00 9.92 -5.05
N ILE A 37 2.01 10.29 -4.25
CA ILE A 37 2.00 10.09 -2.80
C ILE A 37 0.93 9.05 -2.44
N SER A 38 1.30 7.98 -1.75
CA SER A 38 0.34 6.94 -1.38
C SER A 38 -0.43 7.29 -0.11
N ILE A 39 -1.73 7.05 -0.14
CA ILE A 39 -2.65 7.20 0.99
C ILE A 39 -3.22 5.83 1.34
N PRO A 40 -2.52 5.06 2.19
CA PRO A 40 -3.00 3.75 2.60
C PRO A 40 -4.21 3.89 3.53
N ILE A 41 -5.27 3.14 3.22
CA ILE A 41 -6.51 3.12 4.00
C ILE A 41 -6.65 1.75 4.65
N TYR A 42 -6.96 1.73 5.95
CA TYR A 42 -7.23 0.47 6.65
C TYR A 42 -8.42 -0.26 6.03
N PRO A 43 -8.28 -1.55 5.69
CA PRO A 43 -9.32 -2.32 4.99
C PRO A 43 -10.56 -2.59 5.83
N THR A 44 -10.51 -2.32 7.14
CA THR A 44 -11.61 -2.54 8.09
C THR A 44 -12.42 -1.27 8.37
N LEU A 45 -12.08 -0.14 7.75
CA LEU A 45 -12.81 1.11 7.96
C LEU A 45 -14.18 1.05 7.28
N ASN A 46 -15.15 1.70 7.91
CA ASN A 46 -16.46 1.88 7.33
C ASN A 46 -16.47 2.99 6.25
N SER A 47 -17.55 3.03 5.47
CA SER A 47 -17.79 3.98 4.39
C SER A 47 -17.56 5.45 4.81
N ALA A 48 -18.07 5.87 5.99
CA ALA A 48 -17.93 7.25 6.45
C ALA A 48 -16.47 7.62 6.73
N SER A 49 -15.70 6.74 7.37
CA SER A 49 -14.29 6.96 7.67
C SER A 49 -13.44 6.96 6.39
N ILE A 50 -13.74 6.09 5.43
CA ILE A 50 -13.10 6.07 4.11
C ILE A 50 -13.34 7.40 3.41
N ASN A 51 -14.57 7.89 3.38
CA ASN A 51 -14.92 9.17 2.80
C ASN A 51 -14.15 10.33 3.42
N GLN A 52 -14.10 10.40 4.75
CA GLN A 52 -13.35 11.45 5.46
C GLN A 52 -11.86 11.47 5.07
N ILE A 53 -11.22 10.30 4.98
CA ILE A 53 -9.81 10.21 4.59
C ILE A 53 -9.64 10.66 3.14
N LEU A 54 -10.48 10.18 2.21
CA LEU A 54 -10.38 10.51 0.79
C LEU A 54 -10.58 12.00 0.52
N ILE A 55 -11.54 12.63 1.19
CA ILE A 55 -11.79 14.07 1.07
C ILE A 55 -10.64 14.87 1.71
N HIS A 56 -10.25 14.54 2.95
CA HIS A 56 -9.19 15.26 3.65
C HIS A 56 -7.82 15.13 2.95
N SER A 57 -7.53 13.97 2.40
CA SER A 57 -6.29 13.74 1.63
C SER A 57 -6.35 14.30 0.21
N GLU A 58 -7.52 14.76 -0.27
CA GLU A 58 -7.72 15.19 -1.64
C GLU A 58 -7.26 14.12 -2.66
N SER A 59 -7.49 12.84 -2.36
CA SER A 59 -7.09 11.74 -3.23
C SER A 59 -7.71 11.87 -4.61
N LYS A 60 -6.89 11.70 -5.66
CA LYS A 60 -7.30 11.87 -7.07
C LYS A 60 -7.59 10.56 -7.77
N LEU A 61 -7.20 9.45 -7.20
CA LEU A 61 -7.38 8.09 -7.69
C LEU A 61 -7.41 7.15 -6.49
N ILE A 62 -8.16 6.06 -6.57
CA ILE A 62 -8.11 4.99 -5.59
C ILE A 62 -7.85 3.65 -6.26
N ILE A 63 -6.96 2.84 -5.65
CA ILE A 63 -6.73 1.45 -6.02
C ILE A 63 -7.40 0.56 -4.97
N VAL A 64 -8.29 -0.31 -5.44
CA VAL A 64 -9.09 -1.23 -4.61
C VAL A 64 -8.61 -2.66 -4.83
N GLY A 65 -8.13 -3.31 -3.78
CA GLY A 65 -7.61 -4.68 -3.82
C GLY A 65 -8.47 -5.69 -3.04
N LYS A 66 -7.81 -6.54 -2.25
CA LYS A 66 -8.42 -7.60 -1.44
C LYS A 66 -9.23 -7.01 -0.28
N LEU A 67 -10.54 -7.21 -0.26
CA LEU A 67 -11.46 -6.71 0.77
C LEU A 67 -12.54 -7.74 1.07
N ASP A 68 -12.98 -7.80 2.33
CA ASP A 68 -14.07 -8.70 2.75
C ASP A 68 -15.45 -8.05 2.60
N ASP A 69 -15.54 -6.72 2.69
CA ASP A 69 -16.80 -5.98 2.81
C ASP A 69 -16.89 -4.75 1.89
N TYR A 70 -16.37 -4.88 0.67
CA TYR A 70 -16.32 -3.75 -0.26
C TYR A 70 -17.69 -3.15 -0.57
N GLU A 71 -18.74 -3.96 -0.68
CA GLU A 71 -20.10 -3.50 -0.97
C GLU A 71 -20.61 -2.45 0.04
N ASN A 72 -20.31 -2.63 1.32
CA ASN A 72 -20.65 -1.66 2.36
C ASN A 72 -19.66 -0.48 2.44
N GLN A 73 -18.46 -0.62 1.90
CA GLN A 73 -17.41 0.40 1.92
C GLN A 73 -17.45 1.34 0.72
N LYS A 74 -17.81 0.84 -0.46
CA LYS A 74 -17.73 1.59 -1.74
C LYS A 74 -18.53 2.88 -1.77
N GLY A 75 -19.63 2.98 -1.01
CA GLY A 75 -20.41 4.21 -0.86
C GLY A 75 -19.65 5.38 -0.23
N GLY A 76 -18.50 5.11 0.44
CA GLY A 76 -17.61 6.13 0.98
C GLY A 76 -16.61 6.69 -0.02
N ILE A 77 -16.49 6.09 -1.19
CA ILE A 77 -15.55 6.54 -2.21
C ILE A 77 -16.23 7.64 -3.05
N PRO A 78 -15.70 8.88 -3.05
CA PRO A 78 -16.24 9.96 -3.87
C PRO A 78 -16.11 9.66 -5.37
N ASP A 79 -16.59 10.56 -6.21
CA ASP A 79 -16.51 10.44 -7.66
C ASP A 79 -15.08 10.72 -8.16
N ILE A 80 -14.20 9.75 -7.92
CA ILE A 80 -12.80 9.74 -8.39
C ILE A 80 -12.53 8.45 -9.17
N PRO A 81 -11.59 8.46 -10.13
CA PRO A 81 -11.17 7.25 -10.84
C PRO A 81 -10.81 6.11 -9.90
N ARG A 82 -11.16 4.87 -10.31
CA ARG A 82 -10.91 3.65 -9.54
C ARG A 82 -10.17 2.64 -10.40
N ILE A 83 -9.20 1.98 -9.81
CA ILE A 83 -8.56 0.79 -10.35
C ILE A 83 -8.85 -0.36 -9.39
N SER A 84 -9.51 -1.40 -9.87
CA SER A 84 -9.88 -2.57 -9.07
C SER A 84 -9.11 -3.81 -9.49
N VAL A 85 -8.69 -4.63 -8.53
CA VAL A 85 -7.97 -5.87 -8.79
C VAL A 85 -8.98 -7.01 -8.91
N ALA A 86 -9.23 -7.47 -10.16
CA ALA A 86 -10.24 -8.50 -10.45
C ALA A 86 -9.94 -9.84 -9.78
N LEU A 87 -8.66 -10.17 -9.56
CA LEU A 87 -8.24 -11.38 -8.83
C LEU A 87 -8.92 -11.52 -7.45
N TYR A 88 -9.28 -10.40 -6.81
CA TYR A 88 -9.93 -10.38 -5.49
C TYR A 88 -11.44 -10.12 -5.57
N GLY A 89 -12.04 -10.32 -6.75
CA GLY A 89 -13.48 -10.16 -6.95
C GLY A 89 -13.94 -8.71 -7.10
N GLN A 90 -13.04 -7.75 -7.23
CA GLN A 90 -13.37 -6.35 -7.40
C GLN A 90 -13.47 -6.00 -8.89
N SER A 91 -14.52 -5.26 -9.28
CA SER A 91 -14.78 -4.91 -10.68
C SER A 91 -15.26 -3.45 -10.87
N ASP A 92 -15.11 -2.62 -9.84
CA ASP A 92 -15.56 -1.23 -9.86
C ASP A 92 -14.47 -0.32 -10.48
N GLY A 93 -14.79 0.37 -11.57
CA GLY A 93 -13.83 1.18 -12.33
C GLY A 93 -13.03 0.39 -13.37
N GLN A 94 -11.77 0.77 -13.62
CA GLN A 94 -10.88 0.04 -14.52
C GLN A 94 -10.25 -1.17 -13.83
N LEU A 95 -10.06 -2.26 -14.56
CA LEU A 95 -9.40 -3.44 -14.00
C LEU A 95 -7.88 -3.29 -14.01
N TRP A 96 -7.24 -3.64 -12.89
CA TRP A 96 -5.79 -3.65 -12.76
C TRP A 96 -5.11 -4.45 -13.88
N GLU A 97 -5.66 -5.61 -14.18
CA GLU A 97 -5.16 -6.54 -15.19
C GLU A 97 -5.14 -5.90 -16.59
N ASP A 98 -6.18 -5.13 -16.94
CA ASP A 98 -6.28 -4.43 -18.23
C ASP A 98 -5.32 -3.24 -18.26
N VAL A 99 -5.33 -2.42 -17.21
CA VAL A 99 -4.46 -1.23 -17.10
C VAL A 99 -2.98 -1.62 -17.18
N VAL A 100 -2.58 -2.74 -16.57
CA VAL A 100 -1.20 -3.24 -16.62
C VAL A 100 -0.87 -3.82 -17.99
N LYS A 101 -1.80 -4.54 -18.61
CA LYS A 101 -1.62 -5.13 -19.95
C LYS A 101 -1.46 -4.07 -21.04
N GLU A 102 -2.18 -2.97 -20.94
CA GLU A 102 -2.12 -1.87 -21.90
C GLU A 102 -0.93 -0.94 -21.64
N ALA A 103 -0.34 -1.01 -20.45
CA ALA A 103 0.75 -0.13 -20.06
C ALA A 103 2.04 -0.48 -20.84
N GLN A 104 2.62 0.54 -21.46
CA GLN A 104 3.97 0.42 -22.03
C GLN A 104 5.02 0.51 -20.93
N SER A 105 6.22 -0.05 -21.19
CA SER A 105 7.38 0.16 -20.33
C SER A 105 7.64 1.66 -20.14
N LEU A 106 7.82 2.08 -18.91
CA LEU A 106 8.16 3.46 -18.60
C LEU A 106 9.69 3.62 -18.75
N ASP A 107 10.13 4.55 -19.59
CA ASP A 107 11.49 5.09 -19.46
C ASP A 107 11.50 5.94 -18.19
N TYR A 108 12.01 5.30 -17.12
CA TYR A 108 11.93 5.86 -15.78
C TYR A 108 13.03 6.87 -15.53
N ASP A 109 12.68 8.13 -15.40
CA ASP A 109 13.61 9.24 -15.12
C ASP A 109 13.39 9.92 -13.76
N HIS A 110 12.39 9.49 -13.00
CA HIS A 110 12.14 10.06 -11.66
C HIS A 110 13.10 9.47 -10.64
N LYS A 111 14.03 10.30 -10.13
CA LYS A 111 14.92 9.93 -9.02
C LYS A 111 14.31 10.39 -7.70
N GLN A 112 13.72 9.45 -6.98
CA GLN A 112 13.20 9.70 -5.64
C GLN A 112 14.28 10.27 -4.73
N GLN A 113 14.04 11.44 -4.15
CA GLN A 113 14.93 12.06 -3.17
C GLN A 113 14.54 11.65 -1.74
N ALA A 114 15.49 11.70 -0.81
CA ALA A 114 15.23 11.31 0.59
C ALA A 114 14.12 12.17 1.24
N ASN A 115 14.02 13.43 0.87
CA ASN A 115 13.01 14.35 1.41
C ASN A 115 11.67 14.30 0.67
N ASP A 116 11.56 13.55 -0.43
CA ASP A 116 10.28 13.45 -1.14
C ASP A 116 9.26 12.75 -0.26
N LEU A 117 8.06 13.31 -0.21
CA LEU A 117 6.94 12.72 0.50
C LEU A 117 6.54 11.42 -0.21
N HIS A 118 6.58 10.32 0.52
CA HIS A 118 6.25 8.99 0.01
C HIS A 118 4.81 8.63 0.30
N THR A 119 4.37 8.88 1.52
CA THR A 119 3.06 8.43 1.98
C THR A 119 2.53 9.28 3.12
N ILE A 120 1.20 9.34 3.25
CA ILE A 120 0.51 9.94 4.39
C ILE A 120 -0.34 8.85 5.05
N ILE A 121 0.05 8.44 6.25
CA ILE A 121 -0.64 7.40 7.03
C ILE A 121 -1.62 8.06 7.97
N TYR A 122 -2.91 7.70 7.85
CA TYR A 122 -3.96 8.23 8.69
C TYR A 122 -4.09 7.46 9.99
N THR A 123 -4.14 8.18 11.10
CA THR A 123 -4.40 7.63 12.44
C THR A 123 -5.72 8.19 12.99
N SER A 124 -6.39 7.40 13.85
CA SER A 124 -7.55 7.88 14.59
C SER A 124 -7.10 8.97 15.57
N GLY A 125 -7.36 10.22 15.23
CA GLY A 125 -7.09 11.34 16.14
C GLY A 125 -7.96 11.23 17.40
N THR A 126 -7.44 11.63 18.56
CA THR A 126 -8.19 11.72 19.83
C THR A 126 -9.44 12.60 19.75
N THR A 127 -9.55 13.44 18.73
CA THR A 127 -10.66 14.35 18.46
C THR A 127 -11.70 13.77 17.49
N GLY A 128 -11.55 12.52 17.04
CA GLY A 128 -12.43 11.90 16.05
C GLY A 128 -12.16 12.31 14.59
N VAL A 129 -11.32 13.32 14.35
CA VAL A 129 -10.90 13.72 13.00
C VAL A 129 -9.62 12.96 12.64
N PRO A 130 -9.55 12.26 11.50
CA PRO A 130 -8.36 11.58 11.06
C PRO A 130 -7.18 12.54 10.91
N LYS A 131 -5.99 12.14 11.39
CA LYS A 131 -4.75 12.91 11.24
C LYS A 131 -3.81 12.18 10.30
N GLY A 132 -3.35 12.85 9.26
CA GLY A 132 -2.39 12.31 8.30
C GLY A 132 -0.96 12.54 8.77
N VAL A 133 -0.22 11.47 9.04
CA VAL A 133 1.21 11.50 9.37
C VAL A 133 2.02 11.35 8.09
N MET A 134 2.80 12.36 7.76
CA MET A 134 3.63 12.41 6.55
C MET A 134 4.95 11.67 6.76
N HIS A 135 5.27 10.76 5.85
CA HIS A 135 6.54 10.03 5.84
C HIS A 135 7.28 10.27 4.54
N SER A 136 8.52 10.74 4.64
CA SER A 136 9.41 10.85 3.50
C SER A 136 10.00 9.49 3.11
N SER A 137 10.46 9.37 1.88
CA SER A 137 11.19 8.20 1.38
C SER A 137 12.43 7.91 2.23
N GLY A 138 13.14 8.95 2.64
CA GLY A 138 14.30 8.83 3.52
C GLY A 138 13.95 8.23 4.87
N ASN A 139 12.86 8.68 5.52
CA ASN A 139 12.46 8.15 6.82
C ASN A 139 12.13 6.65 6.76
N LEU A 140 11.37 6.23 5.75
CA LEU A 140 11.05 4.82 5.58
C LEU A 140 12.29 3.98 5.26
N MET A 141 13.16 4.48 4.39
CA MET A 141 14.39 3.79 4.00
C MET A 141 15.40 3.67 5.17
N VAL A 142 15.58 4.73 5.95
CA VAL A 142 16.45 4.69 7.14
C VAL A 142 15.91 3.67 8.15
N SER A 143 14.61 3.68 8.40
CA SER A 143 13.97 2.72 9.32
C SER A 143 14.16 1.27 8.85
N ALA A 144 13.94 0.99 7.56
CA ALA A 144 14.15 -0.34 6.97
C ALA A 144 15.61 -0.78 7.08
N ARG A 145 16.57 0.07 6.71
CA ARG A 145 18.01 -0.25 6.80
C ARG A 145 18.48 -0.42 8.23
N THR A 146 17.93 0.35 9.18
CA THR A 146 18.24 0.19 10.60
C THR A 146 17.76 -1.16 11.11
N LEU A 147 16.54 -1.55 10.75
CA LEU A 147 15.98 -2.86 11.08
C LEU A 147 16.86 -3.99 10.56
N THR A 148 17.26 -3.94 9.28
CA THR A 148 18.09 -4.99 8.66
C THR A 148 19.44 -5.15 9.38
N LYS A 149 20.04 -4.05 9.80
CA LYS A 149 21.32 -4.05 10.54
C LYS A 149 21.15 -4.52 11.98
N LEU A 150 20.13 -4.01 12.68
CA LEU A 150 19.89 -4.30 14.10
C LEU A 150 19.66 -5.80 14.32
N PHE A 151 18.90 -6.44 13.46
CA PHE A 151 18.59 -7.87 13.54
C PHE A 151 19.51 -8.75 12.71
N ASN A 152 20.54 -8.18 12.07
CA ASN A 152 21.46 -8.91 11.17
C ASN A 152 20.71 -9.82 10.20
N LEU A 153 19.70 -9.27 9.50
CA LEU A 153 18.82 -10.04 8.65
C LEU A 153 19.56 -10.56 7.41
N PRO A 154 19.26 -11.82 6.97
CA PRO A 154 19.93 -12.43 5.83
C PRO A 154 19.46 -11.84 4.50
N SER A 155 20.30 -11.95 3.46
CA SER A 155 19.96 -11.51 2.09
C SER A 155 18.83 -12.31 1.43
N ASN A 156 18.55 -13.54 1.93
CA ASN A 156 17.42 -14.36 1.49
C ASN A 156 16.25 -14.26 2.47
N LEU A 157 16.02 -13.08 3.02
CA LEU A 157 15.00 -12.82 4.03
C LEU A 157 13.63 -13.35 3.61
N LYS A 158 13.00 -14.11 4.51
CA LYS A 158 11.60 -14.51 4.41
C LYS A 158 10.79 -13.73 5.43
N LEU A 159 9.79 -13.01 4.97
CA LEU A 159 8.85 -12.26 5.79
C LEU A 159 7.45 -12.83 5.68
N PHE A 160 6.70 -12.70 6.75
CA PHE A 160 5.29 -13.02 6.80
C PHE A 160 4.51 -11.74 7.15
N SER A 161 3.77 -11.24 6.18
CA SER A 161 3.02 -9.99 6.28
C SER A 161 1.60 -10.26 6.76
N TYR A 162 1.25 -9.75 7.95
CA TYR A 162 -0.05 -9.95 8.57
C TYR A 162 -0.62 -8.71 9.28
N LEU A 163 0.22 -7.80 9.76
CA LEU A 163 -0.25 -6.51 10.27
C LEU A 163 -0.71 -5.63 9.11
N PRO A 164 -1.70 -4.76 9.30
CA PRO A 164 -2.19 -3.93 8.20
C PRO A 164 -1.07 -3.10 7.54
N LEU A 165 -0.96 -3.18 6.21
CA LEU A 165 0.00 -2.37 5.43
C LEU A 165 -0.31 -0.87 5.49
N ALA A 166 -1.48 -0.48 5.95
CA ALA A 166 -1.81 0.89 6.31
C ALA A 166 -1.11 1.36 7.61
N HIS A 167 -0.41 0.46 8.33
CA HIS A 167 0.35 0.78 9.53
C HIS A 167 1.85 0.89 9.24
N VAL A 168 2.52 1.89 9.82
CA VAL A 168 3.94 2.18 9.55
C VAL A 168 4.87 1.01 9.90
N ALA A 169 4.59 0.25 10.95
CA ALA A 169 5.44 -0.87 11.37
C ALA A 169 5.52 -1.95 10.27
N GLU A 170 4.37 -2.35 9.71
CA GLU A 170 4.34 -3.33 8.62
C GLU A 170 5.05 -2.81 7.37
N ARG A 171 4.89 -1.53 7.05
CA ARG A 171 5.60 -0.92 5.92
C ARG A 171 7.11 -0.93 6.06
N VAL A 172 7.63 -0.70 7.27
CA VAL A 172 9.08 -0.79 7.54
C VAL A 172 9.58 -2.22 7.30
N MET A 173 8.80 -3.24 7.70
CA MET A 173 9.12 -4.64 7.45
C MET A 173 9.15 -4.97 5.96
N ILE A 174 8.10 -4.57 5.22
CA ILE A 174 8.03 -4.78 3.78
C ILE A 174 9.19 -4.09 3.06
N ASN A 175 9.49 -2.84 3.42
CA ASN A 175 10.62 -2.12 2.85
C ASN A 175 11.97 -2.80 3.16
N ALA A 176 12.15 -3.39 4.35
CA ALA A 176 13.33 -4.20 4.65
C ALA A 176 13.43 -5.43 3.73
N GLY A 177 12.30 -6.12 3.50
CA GLY A 177 12.23 -7.22 2.54
C GLY A 177 12.62 -6.80 1.12
N VAL A 178 12.09 -5.68 0.65
CA VAL A 178 12.41 -5.13 -0.68
C VAL A 178 13.90 -4.76 -0.78
N VAL A 179 14.47 -4.09 0.22
CA VAL A 179 15.89 -3.70 0.25
C VAL A 179 16.83 -4.90 0.21
N LEU A 180 16.46 -6.02 0.83
CA LEU A 180 17.26 -7.24 0.87
C LEU A 180 16.95 -8.21 -0.27
N GLY A 181 16.00 -7.88 -1.17
CA GLY A 181 15.54 -8.82 -2.20
C GLY A 181 14.91 -10.08 -1.63
N GLY A 182 14.25 -9.96 -0.48
CA GLY A 182 13.64 -11.06 0.26
C GLY A 182 12.34 -11.54 -0.35
N THR A 183 11.83 -12.65 0.18
CA THR A 183 10.50 -13.19 -0.14
C THR A 183 9.50 -12.70 0.90
N ILE A 184 8.37 -12.17 0.44
CA ILE A 184 7.27 -11.71 1.30
C ILE A 184 6.06 -12.60 1.05
N SER A 185 5.63 -13.32 2.09
CA SER A 185 4.39 -14.11 2.09
C SER A 185 3.30 -13.32 2.83
N PHE A 186 2.08 -13.42 2.37
CA PHE A 186 0.93 -12.74 2.97
C PHE A 186 -0.01 -13.76 3.59
N THR A 187 -0.57 -13.45 4.76
CA THR A 187 -1.64 -14.28 5.32
C THR A 187 -2.86 -14.27 4.41
N GLU A 188 -3.43 -15.45 4.18
CA GLU A 188 -4.66 -15.55 3.38
C GLU A 188 -5.87 -15.07 4.17
N SER A 189 -6.02 -15.56 5.40
CA SER A 189 -7.10 -15.17 6.32
C SER A 189 -6.67 -15.40 7.77
N LEU A 190 -7.51 -14.99 8.72
CA LEU A 190 -7.28 -15.27 10.15
C LEU A 190 -7.39 -16.76 10.46
N GLU A 191 -8.25 -17.47 9.76
CA GLU A 191 -8.46 -18.92 9.91
C GLU A 191 -7.24 -19.73 9.46
N THR A 192 -6.55 -19.25 8.42
CA THR A 192 -5.36 -19.93 7.86
C THR A 192 -4.05 -19.46 8.47
N PHE A 193 -4.07 -18.42 9.33
CA PHE A 193 -2.90 -17.75 9.85
C PHE A 193 -1.79 -18.69 10.36
N SER A 194 -2.14 -19.64 11.24
CA SER A 194 -1.17 -20.57 11.81
C SER A 194 -0.52 -21.47 10.75
N LYS A 195 -1.32 -21.94 9.79
CA LYS A 195 -0.85 -22.77 8.68
C LYS A 195 0.04 -21.95 7.73
N ASP A 196 -0.36 -20.73 7.41
CA ASP A 196 0.39 -19.83 6.52
C ASP A 196 1.75 -19.46 7.14
N LEU A 197 1.78 -19.21 8.46
CA LEU A 197 2.99 -18.92 9.22
C LEU A 197 3.93 -20.13 9.23
N GLU A 198 3.40 -21.34 9.51
CA GLU A 198 4.16 -22.59 9.50
C GLU A 198 4.77 -22.88 8.13
N GLN A 199 4.02 -22.66 7.06
CA GLN A 199 4.51 -22.85 5.68
C GLN A 199 5.57 -21.81 5.30
N THR A 200 5.41 -20.57 5.73
CA THR A 200 6.34 -19.47 5.40
C THR A 200 7.68 -19.64 6.10
N GLN A 201 7.69 -20.07 7.36
CA GLN A 201 8.88 -20.13 8.21
C GLN A 201 9.70 -18.83 8.12
N PRO A 202 9.14 -17.68 8.53
CA PRO A 202 9.80 -16.40 8.39
C PRO A 202 11.06 -16.31 9.27
N HIS A 203 12.05 -15.54 8.81
CA HIS A 203 13.27 -15.31 9.61
C HIS A 203 13.04 -14.30 10.75
N LEU A 204 12.02 -13.48 10.64
CA LEU A 204 11.61 -12.52 11.66
C LEU A 204 10.08 -12.49 11.77
N PHE A 205 9.60 -12.56 12.99
CA PHE A 205 8.19 -12.49 13.35
C PHE A 205 8.05 -11.77 14.70
N PHE A 206 7.09 -10.82 14.84
CA PHE A 206 6.82 -10.08 16.08
C PHE A 206 5.33 -9.69 16.19
#